data_489084bcd4d7a84d6036acf36a4522e2
#
_entry.id   489084bcd4d7a84d6036acf36a4522e2
#
_cell.length_a   1.000
_cell.length_b   1.000
_cell.length_c   1.000
_cell.angle_alpha   90.00
_cell.angle_beta   90.00
_cell.angle_gamma   90.00
#
_symmetry.space_group_name_H-M   'P 1'
#
loop_
_entity.id
_entity.type
_entity.pdbx_description
1 polymer ?
#
loop_
_entity_poly.entity_id
_entity_poly.type
_entity_poly.pdbx_seq_one_letter_code
_entity_poly.pdbx_strand_id
1 'polypeptide(L)'
;MLMSELVTCIHHLTEKLNRLETALTRTVTSCAPELLARSGIGYDSAAALLIAVGDNPERMKNGASFAALCGVSPVEFSSGKTTKRRLNRGGNRQANAALYRIVLTRLRWDETTQNYLQKSTEKGKSKRDAIRCLKRYLAREIFAILKTLPNQHKNPTQPELTT
;
A
#
# COMPACT_ATOMS: atom_id res chain seq x y z
N MET A 1 37.10 -21.85 1.94
CA MET A 1 36.41 -21.97 0.65
C MET A 1 34.93 -21.60 0.74
N LEU A 2 34.06 -22.38 1.35
CA LEU A 2 32.62 -22.12 1.48
C LEU A 2 32.27 -20.76 2.13
N MET A 3 32.94 -20.36 3.20
CA MET A 3 32.71 -19.09 3.87
C MET A 3 33.05 -17.89 2.98
N SER A 4 34.12 -17.98 2.21
CA SER A 4 34.53 -16.93 1.26
C SER A 4 33.50 -16.76 0.13
N GLU A 5 32.97 -17.86 -0.39
CA GLU A 5 31.91 -17.84 -1.42
C GLU A 5 30.61 -17.24 -0.89
N LEU A 6 30.23 -17.58 0.35
CA LEU A 6 29.05 -17.00 0.99
C LEU A 6 29.19 -15.48 1.18
N VAL A 7 30.35 -15.02 1.63
CA VAL A 7 30.62 -13.58 1.80
C VAL A 7 30.53 -12.86 0.44
N THR A 8 31.14 -13.42 -0.60
CA THR A 8 31.07 -12.84 -1.96
C THR A 8 29.61 -12.77 -2.46
N CYS A 9 28.84 -13.82 -2.24
CA CYS A 9 27.43 -13.87 -2.60
C CYS A 9 26.63 -12.79 -1.86
N ILE A 10 26.83 -12.64 -0.55
CA ILE A 10 26.19 -11.62 0.27
C ILE A 10 26.53 -10.22 -0.26
N HIS A 11 27.80 -9.93 -0.53
CA HIS A 11 28.21 -8.63 -1.08
C HIS A 11 27.52 -8.36 -2.42
N HIS A 12 27.57 -9.31 -3.35
CA HIS A 12 26.93 -9.16 -4.65
C HIS A 12 25.41 -8.89 -4.55
N LEU A 13 24.71 -9.65 -3.70
CA LEU A 13 23.28 -9.45 -3.47
C LEU A 13 22.98 -8.10 -2.82
N THR A 14 23.83 -7.66 -1.89
CA THR A 14 23.69 -6.35 -1.23
C THR A 14 23.85 -5.22 -2.23
N GLU A 15 24.87 -5.27 -3.09
CA GLU A 15 25.04 -4.28 -4.16
C GLU A 15 23.86 -4.24 -5.13
N LYS A 16 23.35 -5.42 -5.51
CA LYS A 16 22.17 -5.52 -6.38
C LYS A 16 20.93 -4.92 -5.74
N LEU A 17 20.71 -5.19 -4.45
CA LEU A 17 19.62 -4.59 -3.68
C LEU A 17 19.73 -3.06 -3.65
N ASN A 18 20.89 -2.51 -3.35
CA ASN A 18 21.12 -1.07 -3.29
C ASN A 18 20.84 -0.39 -4.64
N ARG A 19 21.25 -1.01 -5.76
CA ARG A 19 20.96 -0.50 -7.11
C ARG A 19 19.46 -0.50 -7.39
N LEU A 20 18.76 -1.58 -7.06
CA LEU A 20 17.32 -1.70 -7.25
C LEU A 20 16.55 -0.72 -6.37
N GLU A 21 16.96 -0.54 -5.12
CA GLU A 21 16.37 0.42 -4.19
C GLU A 21 16.54 1.86 -4.68
N THR A 22 17.71 2.21 -5.20
CA THR A 22 17.96 3.50 -5.81
C THR A 22 17.08 3.75 -7.03
N ALA A 23 16.97 2.78 -7.93
CA ALA A 23 16.10 2.86 -9.09
C ALA A 23 14.62 3.00 -8.71
N LEU A 24 14.16 2.17 -7.75
CA LEU A 24 12.80 2.23 -7.23
C LEU A 24 12.48 3.58 -6.61
N THR A 25 13.38 4.08 -5.77
CA THR A 25 13.26 5.40 -5.11
C THR A 25 13.10 6.51 -6.16
N ARG A 26 13.95 6.53 -7.18
CA ARG A 26 13.87 7.51 -8.28
C ARG A 26 12.52 7.44 -8.98
N THR A 27 12.10 6.24 -9.37
CA THR A 27 10.84 6.02 -10.09
C THR A 27 9.64 6.47 -9.27
N VAL A 28 9.55 6.05 -8.00
CA VAL A 28 8.41 6.40 -7.13
C VAL A 28 8.39 7.89 -6.84
N THR A 29 9.56 8.53 -6.65
CA THR A 29 9.65 9.98 -6.44
C THR A 29 9.16 10.76 -7.66
N SER A 30 9.45 10.30 -8.88
CA SER A 30 8.96 10.96 -10.09
C SER A 30 7.47 10.74 -10.35
N CYS A 31 6.94 9.54 -10.02
CA CYS A 31 5.56 9.19 -10.32
C CYS A 31 4.55 9.65 -9.27
N ALA A 32 4.91 9.64 -8.00
CA ALA A 32 3.98 9.86 -6.90
C ALA A 32 4.65 10.52 -5.68
N PRO A 33 5.24 11.71 -5.81
CA PRO A 33 5.88 12.41 -4.70
C PRO A 33 4.91 12.70 -3.55
N GLU A 34 3.64 12.94 -3.85
CA GLU A 34 2.60 13.20 -2.87
C GLU A 34 2.32 12.02 -1.93
N LEU A 35 2.51 10.78 -2.41
CA LEU A 35 2.42 9.61 -1.54
C LEU A 35 3.57 9.58 -0.53
N LEU A 36 4.79 9.90 -0.98
CA LEU A 36 5.98 9.91 -0.14
C LEU A 36 5.96 11.03 0.90
N ALA A 37 5.26 12.12 0.62
CA ALA A 37 5.06 13.22 1.56
C ALA A 37 4.18 12.83 2.76
N ARG A 38 3.50 11.68 2.70
CA ARG A 38 2.65 11.21 3.80
C ARG A 38 3.45 10.39 4.82
N SER A 39 3.22 10.68 6.08
CA SER A 39 3.86 9.97 7.19
C SER A 39 3.69 8.45 7.08
N GLY A 40 4.79 7.72 7.25
CA GLY A 40 4.82 6.26 7.27
C GLY A 40 4.77 5.59 5.89
N ILE A 41 4.72 6.34 4.79
CA ILE A 41 4.76 5.77 3.44
C ILE A 41 6.19 5.84 2.90
N GLY A 42 6.86 4.70 2.85
CA GLY A 42 8.16 4.55 2.19
C GLY A 42 8.02 4.08 0.73
N TYR A 43 9.12 4.15 -0.01
CA TYR A 43 9.19 3.83 -1.44
C TYR A 43 8.62 2.45 -1.79
N ASP A 44 8.96 1.44 -1.00
CA ASP A 44 8.50 0.06 -1.20
C ASP A 44 6.97 -0.06 -1.03
N SER A 45 6.41 0.60 -0.01
CA SER A 45 4.96 0.60 0.21
C SER A 45 4.22 1.40 -0.86
N ALA A 46 4.78 2.54 -1.28
CA ALA A 46 4.22 3.35 -2.37
C ALA A 46 4.23 2.57 -3.69
N ALA A 47 5.36 1.94 -4.04
CA ALA A 47 5.47 1.10 -5.24
C ALA A 47 4.45 -0.04 -5.24
N ALA A 48 4.31 -0.77 -4.12
CA ALA A 48 3.34 -1.86 -4.01
C ALA A 48 1.89 -1.39 -4.22
N LEU A 49 1.57 -0.18 -3.76
CA LEU A 49 0.25 0.42 -3.95
C LEU A 49 0.03 0.86 -5.40
N LEU A 50 1.02 1.51 -6.02
CA LEU A 50 0.97 1.93 -7.42
C LEU A 50 0.82 0.73 -8.36
N ILE A 51 1.59 -0.33 -8.15
CA ILE A 51 1.48 -1.57 -8.92
C ILE A 51 0.10 -2.22 -8.76
N ALA A 52 -0.46 -2.20 -7.55
CA ALA A 52 -1.78 -2.78 -7.30
C ALA A 52 -2.91 -2.01 -8.01
N VAL A 53 -2.75 -0.70 -8.15
CA VAL A 53 -3.64 0.18 -8.93
C VAL A 53 -3.53 -0.12 -10.41
N GLY A 54 -2.31 -0.31 -10.90
CA GLY A 54 -2.02 -0.54 -12.31
C GLY A 54 -2.39 0.65 -13.19
N ASP A 55 -2.39 0.41 -14.49
CA ASP A 55 -2.58 1.43 -15.51
C ASP A 55 -4.05 1.79 -15.80
N ASN A 56 -4.99 1.15 -15.10
CA ASN A 56 -6.41 1.35 -15.35
C ASN A 56 -7.10 2.05 -14.15
N PRO A 57 -7.07 3.38 -14.09
CA PRO A 57 -7.72 4.15 -13.03
C PRO A 57 -9.25 3.99 -13.01
N GLU A 58 -9.88 3.57 -14.12
CA GLU A 58 -11.32 3.35 -14.20
C GLU A 58 -11.79 2.19 -13.32
N ARG A 59 -10.91 1.24 -13.01
CA ARG A 59 -11.19 0.16 -12.03
C ARG A 59 -11.46 0.70 -10.63
N MET A 60 -10.97 1.92 -10.34
CA MET A 60 -11.10 2.56 -9.04
C MET A 60 -12.09 3.71 -9.08
N LYS A 61 -13.36 3.41 -9.30
CA LYS A 61 -14.42 4.42 -9.35
C LYS A 61 -14.53 5.25 -8.06
N ASN A 62 -14.22 4.65 -6.92
CA ASN A 62 -14.31 5.30 -5.61
C ASN A 62 -13.38 4.64 -4.57
N GLY A 63 -13.24 5.27 -3.40
CA GLY A 63 -12.41 4.75 -2.31
C GLY A 63 -12.86 3.39 -1.76
N ALA A 64 -14.12 3.00 -1.96
CA ALA A 64 -14.60 1.67 -1.57
C ALA A 64 -14.06 0.60 -2.52
N SER A 65 -13.99 0.88 -3.83
CA SER A 65 -13.38 0.00 -4.83
C SER A 65 -11.89 -0.20 -4.57
N PHE A 66 -11.17 0.87 -4.22
CA PHE A 66 -9.77 0.77 -3.82
C PHE A 66 -9.58 -0.03 -2.53
N ALA A 67 -10.43 0.19 -1.52
CA ALA A 67 -10.40 -0.61 -0.29
C ALA A 67 -10.69 -2.10 -0.54
N ALA A 68 -11.57 -2.41 -1.50
CA ALA A 68 -11.84 -3.78 -1.94
C ALA A 68 -10.63 -4.37 -2.67
N LEU A 69 -10.00 -3.62 -3.57
CA LEU A 69 -8.77 -4.01 -4.26
C LEU A 69 -7.65 -4.34 -3.27
N CYS A 70 -7.47 -3.52 -2.23
CA CYS A 70 -6.49 -3.75 -1.18
C CYS A 70 -6.91 -4.83 -0.15
N GLY A 71 -8.09 -5.43 -0.28
CA GLY A 71 -8.58 -6.44 0.66
C GLY A 71 -8.85 -5.90 2.07
N VAL A 72 -9.14 -4.59 2.21
CA VAL A 72 -9.42 -3.95 3.50
C VAL A 72 -10.88 -3.54 3.69
N SER A 73 -11.72 -3.73 2.67
CA SER A 73 -13.16 -3.56 2.81
C SER A 73 -13.77 -4.64 3.70
N PRO A 74 -14.69 -4.29 4.61
CA PRO A 74 -15.43 -5.30 5.36
C PRO A 74 -16.38 -6.03 4.42
N VAL A 75 -16.40 -7.36 4.51
CA VAL A 75 -17.43 -8.19 3.86
C VAL A 75 -18.51 -8.46 4.88
N GLU A 76 -19.74 -8.06 4.58
CA GLU A 76 -20.87 -8.41 5.42
C GLU A 76 -21.15 -9.92 5.37
N PHE A 77 -21.34 -10.47 6.55
CA PHE A 77 -21.74 -11.84 6.75
C PHE A 77 -22.87 -11.83 7.77
N SER A 78 -24.04 -11.48 7.27
CA SER A 78 -25.25 -11.36 8.09
C SER A 78 -26.12 -12.56 7.86
N SER A 79 -26.63 -13.15 8.95
CA SER A 79 -27.72 -14.11 8.90
C SER A 79 -28.77 -13.71 9.94
N GLY A 80 -29.99 -13.40 9.50
CA GLY A 80 -31.10 -13.01 10.35
C GLY A 80 -30.79 -11.75 11.18
N LYS A 81 -30.97 -11.85 12.50
CA LYS A 81 -30.79 -10.70 13.42
C LYS A 81 -29.34 -10.30 13.75
N THR A 82 -28.36 -11.04 13.24
CA THR A 82 -26.94 -10.81 13.61
C THR A 82 -26.13 -10.24 12.46
N THR A 83 -25.66 -8.99 12.57
CA THR A 83 -24.78 -8.37 11.61
C THR A 83 -23.32 -8.68 11.98
N LYS A 84 -22.66 -9.57 11.25
CA LYS A 84 -21.24 -9.89 11.41
C LYS A 84 -20.46 -9.43 10.19
N ARG A 85 -19.23 -8.99 10.40
CA ARG A 85 -18.31 -8.59 9.33
C ARG A 85 -17.09 -9.49 9.36
N ARG A 86 -16.71 -10.03 8.21
CA ARG A 86 -15.49 -10.83 8.06
C ARG A 86 -14.47 -10.13 7.17
N LEU A 87 -13.24 -10.64 7.24
CA LEU A 87 -12.14 -10.18 6.44
C LEU A 87 -12.37 -10.46 4.95
N ASN A 88 -12.15 -9.48 4.09
CA ASN A 88 -12.05 -9.69 2.65
C ASN A 88 -10.73 -10.42 2.34
N ARG A 89 -10.82 -11.64 1.78
CA ARG A 89 -9.66 -12.45 1.38
C ARG A 89 -9.33 -12.31 -0.12
N GLY A 90 -10.16 -11.61 -0.88
CA GLY A 90 -10.07 -11.51 -2.34
C GLY A 90 -9.24 -10.33 -2.87
N GLY A 91 -8.61 -9.53 -2.01
CA GLY A 91 -7.83 -8.37 -2.42
C GLY A 91 -6.38 -8.68 -2.76
N ASN A 92 -5.68 -7.67 -3.32
CA ASN A 92 -4.26 -7.73 -3.60
C ASN A 92 -3.44 -7.85 -2.29
N ARG A 93 -2.69 -8.95 -2.15
CA ARG A 93 -1.89 -9.23 -0.95
C ARG A 93 -0.78 -8.21 -0.70
N GLN A 94 -0.11 -7.77 -1.76
CA GLN A 94 0.99 -6.80 -1.67
C GLN A 94 0.49 -5.45 -1.18
N ALA A 95 -0.62 -4.96 -1.75
CA ALA A 95 -1.26 -3.73 -1.30
C ALA A 95 -1.75 -3.84 0.16
N ASN A 96 -2.33 -4.98 0.55
CA ASN A 96 -2.75 -5.22 1.93
C ASN A 96 -1.56 -5.19 2.91
N ALA A 97 -0.44 -5.82 2.53
CA ALA A 97 0.79 -5.83 3.32
C ALA A 97 1.41 -4.43 3.40
N ALA A 98 1.39 -3.66 2.30
CA ALA A 98 1.85 -2.27 2.29
C ALA A 98 1.05 -1.41 3.26
N LEU A 99 -0.29 -1.45 3.20
CA LEU A 99 -1.16 -0.74 4.15
C LEU A 99 -0.90 -1.15 5.61
N TYR A 100 -0.64 -2.43 5.85
CA TYR A 100 -0.32 -2.91 7.19
C TYR A 100 1.00 -2.34 7.70
N ARG A 101 2.07 -2.34 6.88
CA ARG A 101 3.37 -1.76 7.23
C ARG A 101 3.25 -0.28 7.54
N ILE A 102 2.54 0.48 6.71
CA ILE A 102 2.31 1.92 6.93
C ILE A 102 1.60 2.16 8.27
N VAL A 103 0.54 1.39 8.57
CA VAL A 103 -0.17 1.50 9.85
C VAL A 103 0.76 1.20 11.02
N LEU A 104 1.62 0.15 10.93
CA LEU A 104 2.58 -0.17 11.99
C LEU A 104 3.61 0.94 12.19
N THR A 105 4.09 1.56 11.11
CA THR A 105 5.00 2.70 11.18
C THR A 105 4.33 3.90 11.84
N ARG A 106 3.10 4.23 11.44
CA ARG A 106 2.33 5.32 12.08
C ARG A 106 2.04 5.05 13.55
N LEU A 107 1.76 3.82 13.94
CA LEU A 107 1.57 3.45 15.35
C LEU A 107 2.82 3.69 16.22
N ARG A 108 4.00 3.82 15.63
CA ARG A 108 5.24 4.15 16.36
C ARG A 108 5.46 5.65 16.51
N TRP A 109 5.06 6.45 15.51
CA TRP A 109 5.50 7.83 15.39
C TRP A 109 4.34 8.85 15.29
N ASP A 110 3.11 8.41 14.95
CA ASP A 110 1.98 9.28 14.73
C ASP A 110 1.00 9.21 15.90
N GLU A 111 0.92 10.30 16.62
CA GLU A 111 0.10 10.45 17.82
C GLU A 111 -1.39 10.26 17.54
N THR A 112 -1.87 10.72 16.39
CA THR A 112 -3.26 10.57 15.96
C THR A 112 -3.64 9.10 15.81
N THR A 113 -2.75 8.31 15.22
CA THR A 113 -2.94 6.87 15.02
C THR A 113 -2.88 6.11 16.35
N GLN A 114 -1.97 6.51 17.26
CA GLN A 114 -1.86 5.95 18.61
C GLN A 114 -3.14 6.21 19.43
N ASN A 115 -3.59 7.45 19.44
CA ASN A 115 -4.83 7.86 20.12
C ASN A 115 -6.07 7.12 19.59
N TYR A 116 -6.13 6.89 18.27
CA TYR A 116 -7.21 6.08 17.69
C TYR A 116 -7.17 4.64 18.20
N LEU A 117 -5.98 4.02 18.27
CA LEU A 117 -5.82 2.67 18.76
C LEU A 117 -6.26 2.59 20.24
N GLN A 118 -5.79 3.51 21.07
CA GLN A 118 -6.16 3.56 22.48
C GLN A 118 -7.67 3.68 22.67
N LYS A 119 -8.31 4.69 22.07
CA LYS A 119 -9.76 4.89 22.15
C LYS A 119 -10.57 3.70 21.62
N SER A 120 -10.03 2.99 20.63
CA SER A 120 -10.70 1.81 20.07
C SER A 120 -10.63 0.62 21.03
N THR A 121 -9.51 0.43 21.71
CA THR A 121 -9.34 -0.64 22.71
C THR A 121 -10.13 -0.37 23.97
N GLU A 122 -10.20 0.88 24.43
CA GLU A 122 -11.07 1.29 25.55
C GLU A 122 -12.56 1.00 25.27
N LYS A 123 -12.97 1.10 24.00
CA LYS A 123 -14.33 0.72 23.56
C LYS A 123 -14.51 -0.79 23.33
N GLY A 124 -13.58 -1.61 23.79
CA GLY A 124 -13.66 -3.08 23.73
C GLY A 124 -13.27 -3.70 22.37
N LYS A 125 -12.72 -2.93 21.41
CA LYS A 125 -12.21 -3.51 20.17
C LYS A 125 -10.88 -4.20 20.39
N SER A 126 -10.66 -5.34 19.71
CA SER A 126 -9.33 -5.95 19.69
C SER A 126 -8.33 -5.06 18.93
N LYS A 127 -7.05 -5.12 19.30
CA LYS A 127 -5.96 -4.43 18.56
C LYS A 127 -5.99 -4.77 17.06
N ARG A 128 -6.30 -6.03 16.72
CA ARG A 128 -6.42 -6.47 15.33
C ARG A 128 -7.55 -5.76 14.58
N ASP A 129 -8.68 -5.57 15.22
CA ASP A 129 -9.82 -4.88 14.62
C ASP A 129 -9.58 -3.38 14.48
N ALA A 130 -8.90 -2.77 15.45
CA ALA A 130 -8.46 -1.37 15.36
C ALA A 130 -7.50 -1.18 14.17
N ILE A 131 -6.50 -2.06 13.99
CA ILE A 131 -5.59 -2.03 12.84
C ILE A 131 -6.34 -2.21 11.51
N ARG A 132 -7.36 -3.08 11.46
CA ARG A 132 -8.21 -3.23 10.25
C ARG A 132 -8.94 -1.94 9.91
N CYS A 133 -9.47 -1.24 10.92
CA CYS A 133 -10.10 0.06 10.72
C CYS A 133 -9.08 1.10 10.22
N LEU A 134 -7.90 1.17 10.83
CA LEU A 134 -6.82 2.07 10.41
C LEU A 134 -6.39 1.84 8.96
N LYS A 135 -6.21 0.58 8.54
CA LYS A 135 -5.93 0.26 7.13
C LYS A 135 -7.00 0.78 6.18
N ARG A 136 -8.26 0.71 6.58
CA ARG A 136 -9.38 1.21 5.77
C ARG A 136 -9.39 2.74 5.68
N TYR A 137 -9.08 3.45 6.77
CA TYR A 137 -8.93 4.91 6.74
C TYR A 137 -7.75 5.32 5.87
N LEU A 138 -6.62 4.65 6.03
CA LEU A 138 -5.44 4.85 5.21
C LEU A 138 -5.72 4.60 3.72
N ALA A 139 -6.46 3.55 3.38
CA ALA A 139 -6.86 3.29 1.99
C ALA A 139 -7.67 4.45 1.39
N ARG A 140 -8.55 5.09 2.16
CA ARG A 140 -9.29 6.26 1.69
C ARG A 140 -8.40 7.48 1.50
N GLU A 141 -7.46 7.71 2.42
CA GLU A 141 -6.46 8.78 2.31
C GLU A 141 -5.61 8.60 1.06
N ILE A 142 -5.07 7.40 0.85
CA ILE A 142 -4.25 7.07 -0.31
C ILE A 142 -5.05 7.19 -1.61
N PHE A 143 -6.29 6.72 -1.63
CA PHE A 143 -7.15 6.86 -2.81
C PHE A 143 -7.35 8.31 -3.22
N ALA A 144 -7.54 9.22 -2.27
CA ALA A 144 -7.68 10.64 -2.56
C ALA A 144 -6.42 11.20 -3.26
N ILE A 145 -5.24 10.77 -2.84
CA ILE A 145 -3.96 11.15 -3.47
C ILE A 145 -3.82 10.53 -4.86
N LEU A 146 -4.09 9.22 -4.97
CA LEU A 146 -3.96 8.50 -6.25
C LEU A 146 -4.89 9.08 -7.33
N LYS A 147 -6.04 9.62 -6.95
CA LYS A 147 -6.97 10.28 -7.87
C LYS A 147 -6.41 11.60 -8.44
N THR A 148 -5.53 12.27 -7.71
CA THR A 148 -4.93 13.56 -8.14
C THR A 148 -3.65 13.37 -8.95
N LEU A 149 -3.07 12.16 -8.93
CA LEU A 149 -1.88 11.90 -9.72
C LEU A 149 -2.19 12.03 -11.22
N PRO A 150 -1.36 12.73 -11.99
CA PRO A 150 -1.54 12.83 -13.43
C PRO A 150 -1.47 11.43 -14.05
N ASN A 151 -2.45 11.10 -14.89
CA ASN A 151 -2.43 9.88 -15.69
C ASN A 151 -1.19 9.87 -16.60
N GLN A 152 -0.11 9.25 -16.18
CA GLN A 152 1.14 9.17 -16.94
C GLN A 152 1.02 8.25 -18.18
N HIS A 153 -0.14 7.63 -18.41
CA HIS A 153 -0.40 6.75 -19.54
C HIS A 153 -1.34 7.31 -20.61
N LYS A 154 -1.23 8.61 -20.91
CA LYS A 154 -1.53 9.03 -22.27
C LYS A 154 -0.28 8.74 -23.10
N ASN A 155 -0.26 7.55 -23.71
CA ASN A 155 0.65 7.04 -24.73
C ASN A 155 1.92 7.89 -24.99
N PRO A 156 3.13 7.34 -24.77
CA PRO A 156 4.20 7.70 -25.66
C PRO A 156 3.77 7.20 -27.06
N THR A 157 3.54 8.13 -27.96
CA THR A 157 3.39 7.95 -29.40
C THR A 157 4.35 6.84 -29.84
N GLN A 158 3.81 5.73 -30.33
CA GLN A 158 4.61 4.73 -31.03
C GLN A 158 5.37 5.48 -32.14
N PRO A 159 6.70 5.33 -32.26
CA PRO A 159 7.38 5.82 -33.42
C PRO A 159 6.82 5.07 -34.63
N GLU A 160 6.26 5.81 -35.55
CA GLU A 160 5.85 5.29 -36.86
C GLU A 160 7.04 4.58 -37.47
N LEU A 161 6.93 3.26 -37.59
CA LEU A 161 7.81 2.48 -38.44
C LEU A 161 7.48 2.87 -39.91
N THR A 162 8.16 3.88 -40.38
CA THR A 162 8.22 4.19 -41.81
C THR A 162 8.96 3.05 -42.51
N THR A 163 8.28 2.38 -43.37
CA THR A 163 8.70 1.36 -44.35
C THR A 163 9.77 1.91 -45.28
#